data_1e32c576b22f4f6e2bc7287de74c8841
#
_entry.id   1e32c576b22f4f6e2bc7287de74c8841
#
_cell.length_a   1.000
_cell.length_b   1.000
_cell.length_c   1.000
_cell.angle_alpha   90.00
_cell.angle_beta   90.00
_cell.angle_gamma   90.00
#
_symmetry.space_group_name_H-M   'P 1'
#
loop_
_entity.id
_entity.type
_entity.pdbx_description
1 polymer ?
#
loop_
_entity_poly.entity_id
_entity_poly.type
_entity_poly.pdbx_seq_one_letter_code
_entity_poly.pdbx_strand_id
1 'polypeptide(L)'
;MLLKLTAADKTDRGKQREQNEDSAYKRIESSENGDRGLFIVADGMGGYQAGEVASKLAVQKISEGLRTLFVPVDEQPTIKLNLHDLGDTTVELKPVKEITPTKVVKPQQTRKLPDTPVSLAVERQLTEAIKDANKAILRHGEQHTAARGLGCTVTTALVQNETAYIANVGDSRTYLLRNGELIALTKDHSLVARLVEAKQIEPDEVYTHPQRNLIYRSLGAGHKTVEVDVFQQTLQGGDTLLLCSDGLWEMVRPQDLVKALSTPTSPQKICDTLIDLANANGGEDNITAVVVHVSTL
;
A
#
# COMPACT_ATOMS: atom_id res chain seq x y z
N MET A 1 -23.59 0.29 3.05
CA MET A 1 -23.28 -0.34 4.36
C MET A 1 -22.29 0.54 5.08
N LEU A 2 -22.45 0.79 6.39
CA LEU A 2 -21.45 1.58 7.10
C LEU A 2 -20.33 0.66 7.58
N LEU A 3 -19.09 0.96 7.19
CA LEU A 3 -17.94 0.18 7.60
C LEU A 3 -17.34 0.71 8.90
N LYS A 4 -16.88 -0.19 9.73
CA LYS A 4 -16.08 0.06 10.91
C LYS A 4 -14.70 -0.56 10.75
N LEU A 5 -13.67 0.21 11.09
CA LEU A 5 -12.28 -0.20 10.94
C LEU A 5 -11.63 -0.41 12.31
N THR A 6 -10.85 -1.47 12.43
CA THR A 6 -9.89 -1.63 13.51
C THR A 6 -8.54 -1.97 12.91
N ALA A 7 -7.46 -1.35 13.39
CA ALA A 7 -6.15 -1.57 12.79
C ALA A 7 -5.04 -1.59 13.82
N ALA A 8 -3.99 -2.31 13.49
CA ALA A 8 -2.71 -2.29 14.18
C ALA A 8 -1.57 -2.25 13.17
N ASP A 9 -0.43 -1.78 13.61
CA ASP A 9 0.83 -1.85 12.89
C ASP A 9 1.92 -2.38 13.81
N LYS A 10 2.91 -3.01 13.21
CA LYS A 10 4.15 -3.40 13.87
C LYS A 10 5.29 -3.35 12.87
N THR A 11 6.41 -2.83 13.31
CA THR A 11 7.66 -2.85 12.58
C THR A 11 8.75 -3.46 13.44
N ASP A 12 9.65 -4.20 12.82
CA ASP A 12 10.78 -4.87 13.47
C ASP A 12 12.03 -4.75 12.61
N ARG A 13 13.18 -4.67 13.22
CA ARG A 13 14.46 -4.56 12.52
C ARG A 13 14.83 -5.81 11.73
N GLY A 14 14.23 -6.94 12.05
CA GLY A 14 14.70 -8.24 11.60
C GLY A 14 15.92 -8.71 12.39
N LYS A 15 16.50 -9.82 11.93
CA LYS A 15 17.64 -10.44 12.60
C LYS A 15 18.99 -10.06 12.01
N GLN A 16 19.01 -9.58 10.77
CA GLN A 16 20.26 -9.37 10.02
C GLN A 16 20.61 -7.89 9.83
N ARG A 17 19.64 -6.99 9.94
CA ARG A 17 19.87 -5.55 9.79
C ARG A 17 20.28 -4.93 11.14
N GLU A 18 21.12 -3.90 11.09
CA GLU A 18 21.53 -3.15 12.29
C GLU A 18 20.49 -2.08 12.67
N GLN A 19 19.82 -1.52 11.68
CA GLN A 19 18.84 -0.45 11.84
C GLN A 19 17.51 -0.84 11.17
N ASN A 20 16.45 -0.17 11.59
CA ASN A 20 15.16 -0.31 10.96
C ASN A 20 14.89 0.95 10.11
N GLU A 21 14.88 0.79 8.81
CA GLU A 21 14.64 1.86 7.83
C GLU A 21 13.18 1.90 7.36
N ASP A 22 12.33 0.96 7.82
CA ASP A 22 10.91 0.95 7.55
C ASP A 22 10.17 2.01 8.38
N SER A 23 9.05 2.48 7.84
CA SER A 23 8.12 3.36 8.55
C SER A 23 6.68 2.97 8.24
N ALA A 24 5.84 2.99 9.27
CA ALA A 24 4.41 2.73 9.14
C ALA A 24 3.58 3.89 9.70
N TYR A 25 2.35 4.01 9.21
CA TYR A 25 1.38 4.97 9.72
C TYR A 25 -0.03 4.40 9.64
N LYS A 26 -0.81 4.67 10.68
CA LYS A 26 -2.25 4.40 10.70
C LYS A 26 -3.01 5.55 11.32
N ARG A 27 -4.15 5.86 10.74
CA ARG A 27 -5.14 6.79 11.28
C ARG A 27 -6.53 6.27 10.96
N ILE A 28 -7.40 6.25 11.96
CA ILE A 28 -8.82 5.96 11.78
C ILE A 28 -9.59 7.13 12.39
N GLU A 29 -10.58 7.62 11.66
CA GLU A 29 -11.58 8.56 12.16
C GLU A 29 -12.95 7.93 12.04
N SER A 30 -13.64 7.83 13.17
CA SER A 30 -15.00 7.30 13.23
C SER A 30 -16.00 8.43 13.07
N SER A 31 -17.02 8.20 12.25
CA SER A 31 -18.13 9.11 12.06
C SER A 31 -19.47 8.35 12.00
N GLU A 32 -20.58 9.07 12.07
CA GLU A 32 -21.91 8.50 11.88
C GLU A 32 -22.11 7.90 10.49
N ASN A 33 -21.30 8.31 9.51
CA ASN A 33 -21.32 7.83 8.13
C ASN A 33 -20.32 6.69 7.88
N GLY A 34 -19.81 6.04 8.93
CA GLY A 34 -18.78 5.01 8.87
C GLY A 34 -17.37 5.57 9.10
N ASP A 35 -16.44 4.67 9.25
CA ASP A 35 -15.05 5.02 9.52
C ASP A 35 -14.30 5.39 8.24
N ARG A 36 -13.36 6.33 8.38
CA ARG A 36 -12.31 6.63 7.38
C ARG A 36 -10.98 6.17 7.92
N GLY A 37 -10.12 5.65 7.05
CA GLY A 37 -8.81 5.16 7.47
C GLY A 37 -7.71 5.53 6.48
N LEU A 38 -6.52 5.85 6.98
CA LEU A 38 -5.30 6.00 6.20
C LEU A 38 -4.22 5.11 6.79
N PHE A 39 -3.66 4.25 5.95
CA PHE A 39 -2.65 3.27 6.30
C PHE A 39 -1.50 3.38 5.30
N ILE A 40 -0.26 3.43 5.79
CA ILE A 40 0.93 3.59 4.95
C ILE A 40 2.01 2.66 5.47
N VAL A 41 2.72 2.00 4.55
CA VAL A 41 4.00 1.35 4.79
C VAL A 41 4.99 1.93 3.80
N ALA A 42 6.15 2.32 4.27
CA ALA A 42 7.26 2.80 3.47
C ALA A 42 8.54 2.07 3.92
N ASP A 43 9.19 1.42 2.95
CA ASP A 43 10.42 0.67 3.16
C ASP A 43 11.58 1.53 2.65
N GLY A 44 12.46 1.90 3.57
CA GLY A 44 13.56 2.82 3.33
C GLY A 44 14.79 2.14 2.73
N MET A 45 15.35 2.74 1.71
CA MET A 45 16.57 2.26 1.08
C MET A 45 17.63 3.36 1.04
N GLY A 46 18.87 3.00 1.35
CA GLY A 46 20.01 3.92 1.32
C GLY A 46 21.08 3.50 2.33
N GLY A 47 22.31 4.01 2.16
CA GLY A 47 23.37 3.78 3.13
C GLY A 47 23.30 4.77 4.30
N TYR A 48 23.85 4.40 5.49
CA TYR A 48 24.04 5.29 6.63
C TYR A 48 22.82 6.08 7.10
N GLN A 49 21.72 5.40 7.46
CA GLN A 49 20.47 6.02 7.96
C GLN A 49 19.66 6.80 6.90
N ALA A 50 20.08 6.79 5.65
CA ALA A 50 19.40 7.54 4.61
C ALA A 50 18.00 6.97 4.32
N GLY A 51 17.84 5.64 4.36
CA GLY A 51 16.56 4.95 4.16
C GLY A 51 15.53 5.31 5.24
N GLU A 52 15.94 5.33 6.52
CA GLU A 52 15.06 5.73 7.63
C GLU A 52 14.51 7.15 7.45
N VAL A 53 15.36 8.08 6.99
CA VAL A 53 14.93 9.45 6.70
C VAL A 53 13.94 9.49 5.53
N ALA A 54 14.21 8.72 4.47
CA ALA A 54 13.33 8.67 3.30
C ALA A 54 11.95 8.14 3.65
N SER A 55 11.87 6.99 4.34
CA SER A 55 10.60 6.37 4.73
C SER A 55 9.78 7.26 5.68
N LYS A 56 10.43 7.91 6.67
CA LYS A 56 9.78 8.86 7.57
C LYS A 56 9.25 10.09 6.84
N LEU A 57 10.05 10.67 5.92
CA LEU A 57 9.61 11.79 5.10
C LEU A 57 8.44 11.41 4.20
N ALA A 58 8.46 10.21 3.60
CA ALA A 58 7.36 9.73 2.79
C ALA A 58 6.07 9.65 3.61
N VAL A 59 6.10 8.95 4.73
CA VAL A 59 4.94 8.82 5.64
C VAL A 59 4.42 10.18 6.08
N GLN A 60 5.31 11.08 6.51
CA GLN A 60 4.95 12.42 6.94
C GLN A 60 4.25 13.21 5.82
N LYS A 61 4.87 13.29 4.65
CA LYS A 61 4.34 14.11 3.54
C LYS A 61 3.03 13.56 2.98
N ILE A 62 2.89 12.24 2.87
CA ILE A 62 1.66 11.62 2.43
C ILE A 62 0.54 11.85 3.45
N SER A 63 0.79 11.65 4.74
CA SER A 63 -0.22 11.87 5.79
C SER A 63 -0.62 13.34 5.92
N GLU A 64 0.32 14.29 5.76
CA GLU A 64 0.03 15.73 5.69
C GLU A 64 -0.82 16.09 4.48
N GLY A 65 -0.45 15.59 3.27
CA GLY A 65 -1.14 15.88 2.01
C GLY A 65 -2.58 15.35 1.95
N LEU A 66 -2.85 14.27 2.71
CA LEU A 66 -4.18 13.65 2.78
C LEU A 66 -5.01 14.12 3.99
N ARG A 67 -4.48 15.02 4.82
CA ARG A 67 -5.14 15.50 6.05
C ARG A 67 -6.52 16.08 5.79
N THR A 68 -6.71 16.78 4.69
CA THR A 68 -7.99 17.40 4.33
C THR A 68 -9.11 16.40 4.09
N LEU A 69 -8.79 15.14 3.73
CA LEU A 69 -9.78 14.07 3.56
C LEU A 69 -10.39 13.60 4.91
N PHE A 70 -9.77 14.00 6.02
CA PHE A 70 -10.20 13.67 7.37
C PHE A 70 -10.87 14.85 8.10
N VAL A 71 -10.89 16.04 7.51
CA VAL A 71 -11.60 17.18 8.07
C VAL A 71 -13.09 17.06 7.72
N PRO A 72 -14.02 17.29 8.66
CA PRO A 72 -15.46 17.35 8.36
C PRO A 72 -15.75 18.29 7.20
N VAL A 73 -16.77 17.96 6.39
CA VAL A 73 -17.09 18.69 5.15
C VAL A 73 -17.40 20.17 5.39
N ASP A 74 -18.02 20.46 6.53
CA ASP A 74 -18.37 21.79 7.03
C ASP A 74 -17.15 22.62 7.45
N GLU A 75 -16.03 21.99 7.78
CA GLU A 75 -14.76 22.64 8.12
C GLU A 75 -13.75 22.66 6.94
N GLN A 76 -14.12 22.06 5.79
CA GLN A 76 -13.23 22.05 4.63
C GLN A 76 -13.25 23.42 3.92
N PRO A 77 -12.08 23.95 3.54
CA PRO A 77 -12.05 25.16 2.74
C PRO A 77 -12.74 24.89 1.41
N THR A 78 -13.67 25.75 1.03
CA THR A 78 -14.49 25.63 -0.20
C THR A 78 -13.57 25.63 -1.42
N ILE A 79 -13.34 24.45 -2.01
CA ILE A 79 -12.64 24.34 -3.29
C ILE A 79 -13.63 24.72 -4.39
N LYS A 80 -13.43 25.89 -5.01
CA LYS A 80 -14.18 26.26 -6.22
C LYS A 80 -13.76 25.34 -7.36
N LEU A 81 -14.58 24.33 -7.66
CA LEU A 81 -14.44 23.53 -8.88
C LEU A 81 -14.83 24.42 -10.08
N ASN A 82 -13.88 24.71 -10.95
CA ASN A 82 -14.17 25.30 -12.26
C ASN A 82 -14.84 24.22 -13.13
N LEU A 83 -16.12 24.41 -13.43
CA LEU A 83 -16.92 23.49 -14.26
C LEU A 83 -16.43 23.37 -15.72
N HIS A 84 -15.44 24.12 -16.14
CA HIS A 84 -14.94 24.12 -17.52
C HIS A 84 -14.03 22.95 -17.89
N ASP A 85 -13.64 22.09 -16.93
CA ASP A 85 -12.72 20.96 -17.19
C ASP A 85 -13.43 19.61 -17.39
N LEU A 86 -14.74 19.57 -17.47
CA LEU A 86 -15.53 18.34 -17.68
C LEU A 86 -15.93 18.26 -19.16
N GLY A 87 -15.11 17.60 -19.97
CA GLY A 87 -15.45 17.24 -21.34
C GLY A 87 -16.49 16.11 -21.40
N ASP A 88 -17.51 16.33 -22.22
CA ASP A 88 -18.59 15.37 -22.54
C ASP A 88 -18.03 14.10 -23.19
N THR A 89 -18.25 12.93 -22.57
CA THR A 89 -18.11 11.64 -23.24
C THR A 89 -19.13 10.63 -22.73
N THR A 90 -20.14 10.36 -23.55
CA THR A 90 -21.08 9.25 -23.40
C THR A 90 -20.47 7.95 -23.90
N VAL A 91 -20.46 6.88 -23.08
CA VAL A 91 -20.01 5.53 -23.48
C VAL A 91 -21.11 4.51 -23.19
N GLU A 92 -21.50 3.76 -24.25
CA GLU A 92 -22.48 2.66 -24.18
C GLU A 92 -21.88 1.40 -23.55
N LEU A 93 -22.66 0.72 -22.69
CA LEU A 93 -22.29 -0.52 -21.99
C LEU A 93 -22.83 -1.76 -22.71
N LYS A 94 -21.96 -2.78 -22.93
CA LYS A 94 -22.34 -4.14 -23.33
C LYS A 94 -22.17 -5.12 -22.15
N PRO A 95 -23.06 -6.15 -22.02
CA PRO A 95 -23.05 -7.06 -20.87
C PRO A 95 -22.00 -8.17 -20.96
N VAL A 96 -21.43 -8.57 -19.79
CA VAL A 96 -20.41 -9.61 -19.65
C VAL A 96 -20.99 -10.87 -19.01
N LYS A 97 -20.57 -12.05 -19.52
CA LYS A 97 -20.96 -13.39 -19.07
C LYS A 97 -20.18 -13.87 -17.85
N GLU A 98 -20.84 -14.70 -17.02
CA GLU A 98 -20.32 -15.37 -15.82
C GLU A 98 -19.17 -16.33 -16.08
N ILE A 99 -18.21 -16.43 -15.13
CA ILE A 99 -17.16 -17.44 -15.10
C ILE A 99 -16.99 -18.01 -13.68
N THR A 100 -16.91 -19.33 -13.60
CA THR A 100 -16.77 -20.19 -12.41
C THR A 100 -15.33 -20.21 -11.87
N PRO A 101 -15.10 -20.41 -10.54
CA PRO A 101 -13.78 -20.24 -9.93
C PRO A 101 -13.01 -21.55 -9.75
N THR A 102 -11.71 -21.55 -9.99
CA THR A 102 -10.75 -22.50 -9.41
C THR A 102 -9.29 -21.99 -9.48
N LYS A 103 -8.56 -22.10 -8.34
CA LYS A 103 -7.10 -22.05 -8.13
C LYS A 103 -6.43 -20.68 -7.97
N VAL A 104 -5.46 -20.68 -7.03
CA VAL A 104 -4.43 -19.68 -6.69
C VAL A 104 -4.34 -18.57 -7.73
N VAL A 105 -4.85 -17.41 -7.34
CA VAL A 105 -5.18 -16.37 -8.29
C VAL A 105 -3.98 -15.49 -8.52
N LYS A 106 -3.55 -15.42 -9.80
CA LYS A 106 -2.75 -14.33 -10.38
C LYS A 106 -3.34 -12.98 -9.96
N PRO A 107 -2.54 -11.90 -9.93
CA PRO A 107 -3.08 -10.56 -9.68
C PRO A 107 -4.27 -10.36 -10.62
N GLN A 108 -5.47 -10.44 -10.05
CA GLN A 108 -6.68 -10.13 -10.81
C GLN A 108 -6.60 -8.63 -11.11
N GLN A 109 -6.87 -8.29 -12.35
CA GLN A 109 -7.16 -6.91 -12.69
C GLN A 109 -8.25 -6.44 -11.72
N THR A 110 -7.87 -5.61 -10.75
CA THR A 110 -8.80 -4.97 -9.84
C THR A 110 -9.89 -4.35 -10.71
N ARG A 111 -11.13 -4.77 -10.47
CA ARG A 111 -12.28 -4.30 -11.25
C ARG A 111 -12.34 -2.79 -11.06
N LYS A 112 -11.99 -2.05 -12.11
CA LYS A 112 -12.05 -0.59 -12.05
C LYS A 112 -13.50 -0.22 -11.76
N LEU A 113 -13.74 0.36 -10.58
CA LEU A 113 -15.05 0.93 -10.24
C LEU A 113 -15.32 2.07 -11.23
N PRO A 114 -16.59 2.36 -11.56
CA PRO A 114 -16.91 3.48 -12.43
C PRO A 114 -16.30 4.76 -11.84
N ASP A 115 -15.55 5.49 -12.66
CA ASP A 115 -14.91 6.74 -12.29
C ASP A 115 -16.01 7.76 -11.92
N THR A 116 -16.18 8.04 -10.64
CA THR A 116 -17.01 9.13 -10.16
C THR A 116 -16.15 10.37 -9.97
N PRO A 117 -16.71 11.61 -10.06
CA PRO A 117 -15.94 12.81 -9.78
C PRO A 117 -15.24 12.78 -8.40
N VAL A 118 -15.85 12.14 -7.42
CA VAL A 118 -15.29 11.98 -6.07
C VAL A 118 -14.12 11.01 -6.07
N SER A 119 -14.26 9.85 -6.73
CA SER A 119 -13.18 8.86 -6.78
C SER A 119 -11.96 9.41 -7.51
N LEU A 120 -12.15 10.11 -8.63
CA LEU A 120 -11.06 10.76 -9.37
C LEU A 120 -10.36 11.84 -8.54
N ALA A 121 -11.10 12.61 -7.74
CA ALA A 121 -10.53 13.62 -6.85
C ALA A 121 -9.64 12.98 -5.77
N VAL A 122 -10.08 11.87 -5.17
CA VAL A 122 -9.34 11.13 -4.15
C VAL A 122 -8.06 10.52 -4.76
N GLU A 123 -8.16 9.86 -5.91
CA GLU A 123 -6.99 9.29 -6.62
C GLU A 123 -5.96 10.36 -6.96
N ARG A 124 -6.42 11.50 -7.46
CA ARG A 124 -5.56 12.64 -7.76
C ARG A 124 -4.85 13.15 -6.51
N GLN A 125 -5.57 13.34 -5.41
CA GLN A 125 -5.00 13.84 -4.16
C GLN A 125 -3.98 12.84 -3.59
N LEU A 126 -4.27 11.54 -3.64
CA LEU A 126 -3.35 10.48 -3.22
C LEU A 126 -2.07 10.48 -4.08
N THR A 127 -2.23 10.58 -5.40
CA THR A 127 -1.11 10.67 -6.35
C THR A 127 -0.24 11.90 -6.09
N GLU A 128 -0.84 13.07 -5.89
CA GLU A 128 -0.09 14.30 -5.64
C GLU A 128 0.62 14.27 -4.27
N ALA A 129 0.00 13.71 -3.23
CA ALA A 129 0.65 13.54 -1.93
C ALA A 129 1.92 12.67 -2.02
N ILE A 130 1.88 11.59 -2.80
CA ILE A 130 3.05 10.72 -3.04
C ILE A 130 4.12 11.44 -3.88
N LYS A 131 3.72 12.19 -4.91
CA LYS A 131 4.67 12.99 -5.70
C LYS A 131 5.33 14.10 -4.87
N ASP A 132 4.61 14.70 -3.94
CA ASP A 132 5.16 15.71 -3.03
C ASP A 132 6.11 15.09 -2.01
N ALA A 133 5.83 13.86 -1.55
CA ALA A 133 6.78 13.07 -0.78
C ALA A 133 8.07 12.82 -1.56
N ASN A 134 7.98 12.40 -2.84
CA ASN A 134 9.15 12.23 -3.71
C ASN A 134 9.99 13.52 -3.79
N LYS A 135 9.34 14.68 -4.05
CA LYS A 135 10.04 15.97 -4.09
C LYS A 135 10.73 16.32 -2.77
N ALA A 136 10.09 15.99 -1.63
CA ALA A 136 10.67 16.26 -0.32
C ALA A 136 11.92 15.41 -0.06
N ILE A 137 11.86 14.11 -0.42
CA ILE A 137 12.99 13.19 -0.31
C ILE A 137 14.16 13.67 -1.18
N LEU A 138 13.91 14.02 -2.44
CA LEU A 138 14.95 14.54 -3.35
C LEU A 138 15.62 15.81 -2.80
N ARG A 139 14.83 16.77 -2.33
CA ARG A 139 15.36 18.01 -1.72
C ARG A 139 16.22 17.73 -0.50
N HIS A 140 15.82 16.78 0.33
CA HIS A 140 16.59 16.38 1.50
C HIS A 140 17.96 15.81 1.07
N GLY A 141 17.99 14.92 0.08
CA GLY A 141 19.23 14.36 -0.45
C GLY A 141 20.16 15.38 -1.13
N GLU A 142 19.59 16.44 -1.73
CA GLU A 142 20.38 17.56 -2.30
C GLU A 142 21.01 18.43 -1.21
N GLN A 143 20.33 18.61 -0.08
CA GLN A 143 20.79 19.44 1.05
C GLN A 143 21.77 18.72 1.97
N HIS A 144 21.76 17.38 1.98
CA HIS A 144 22.56 16.56 2.88
C HIS A 144 23.39 15.56 2.08
N THR A 145 24.67 15.82 1.86
CA THR A 145 25.57 15.01 1.02
C THR A 145 25.70 13.56 1.52
N ALA A 146 25.61 13.32 2.82
CA ALA A 146 25.59 11.98 3.42
C ALA A 146 24.32 11.18 3.10
N ALA A 147 23.25 11.86 2.68
CA ALA A 147 21.97 11.26 2.33
C ALA A 147 21.75 11.16 0.80
N ARG A 148 22.81 11.24 0.01
CA ARG A 148 22.71 11.08 -1.45
C ARG A 148 22.22 9.69 -1.81
N GLY A 149 21.22 9.63 -2.69
CA GLY A 149 20.65 8.36 -3.14
C GLY A 149 19.62 7.76 -2.18
N LEU A 150 19.22 8.49 -1.11
CA LEU A 150 18.14 8.06 -0.25
C LEU A 150 16.84 7.88 -1.06
N GLY A 151 16.10 6.85 -0.71
CA GLY A 151 14.82 6.56 -1.33
C GLY A 151 13.99 5.63 -0.46
N CYS A 152 12.77 5.38 -0.87
CA CYS A 152 11.92 4.37 -0.25
C CYS A 152 10.88 3.86 -1.23
N THR A 153 10.33 2.69 -0.95
CA THR A 153 9.07 2.25 -1.51
C THR A 153 7.91 2.91 -0.75
N VAL A 154 6.72 2.79 -1.24
CA VAL A 154 5.51 3.10 -0.47
C VAL A 154 4.31 2.31 -0.97
N THR A 155 3.54 1.74 -0.04
CA THR A 155 2.19 1.27 -0.29
C THR A 155 1.23 1.97 0.67
N THR A 156 0.09 2.43 0.16
CA THR A 156 -0.86 3.25 0.91
C THR A 156 -2.27 2.74 0.67
N ALA A 157 -3.08 2.64 1.71
CA ALA A 157 -4.51 2.38 1.62
C ALA A 157 -5.29 3.51 2.31
N LEU A 158 -6.07 4.25 1.54
CA LEU A 158 -7.03 5.22 2.03
C LEU A 158 -8.43 4.60 1.95
N VAL A 159 -9.05 4.36 3.08
CA VAL A 159 -10.43 3.83 3.15
C VAL A 159 -11.39 4.98 3.39
N GLN A 160 -12.35 5.11 2.48
CA GLN A 160 -13.43 6.09 2.59
C GLN A 160 -14.74 5.47 2.09
N ASN A 161 -15.78 5.52 2.90
CA ASN A 161 -17.03 4.80 2.66
C ASN A 161 -16.74 3.28 2.51
N GLU A 162 -17.20 2.67 1.42
CA GLU A 162 -16.99 1.24 1.10
C GLU A 162 -15.81 1.03 0.15
N THR A 163 -14.94 2.03 -0.05
CA THR A 163 -13.85 1.95 -1.03
C THR A 163 -12.50 2.14 -0.36
N ALA A 164 -11.58 1.23 -0.64
CA ALA A 164 -10.15 1.39 -0.41
C ALA A 164 -9.49 1.89 -1.70
N TYR A 165 -8.84 3.03 -1.61
CA TYR A 165 -7.96 3.58 -2.64
C TYR A 165 -6.54 3.19 -2.29
N ILE A 166 -5.94 2.35 -3.11
CA ILE A 166 -4.60 1.80 -2.89
C ILE A 166 -3.65 2.51 -3.84
N ALA A 167 -2.55 3.06 -3.32
CA ALA A 167 -1.49 3.60 -4.15
C ALA A 167 -0.17 2.91 -3.85
N ASN A 168 0.62 2.63 -4.90
CA ASN A 168 1.86 1.88 -4.79
C ASN A 168 2.99 2.45 -5.62
N VAL A 169 4.19 2.48 -5.02
CA VAL A 169 5.47 2.74 -5.69
C VAL A 169 6.52 1.83 -5.05
N GLY A 170 7.06 0.87 -5.80
CA GLY A 170 8.02 -0.11 -5.30
C GLY A 170 7.41 -1.51 -5.20
N ASP A 171 7.95 -2.32 -4.32
CA ASP A 171 7.60 -3.73 -4.10
C ASP A 171 7.06 -4.04 -2.68
N SER A 172 6.83 -3.00 -1.87
CA SER A 172 5.90 -3.13 -0.73
C SER A 172 4.51 -3.47 -1.23
N ARG A 173 3.77 -4.29 -0.52
CA ARG A 173 2.52 -4.87 -1.01
C ARG A 173 1.32 -4.52 -0.14
N THR A 174 0.15 -4.43 -0.78
CA THR A 174 -1.15 -4.44 -0.12
C THR A 174 -1.94 -5.66 -0.58
N TYR A 175 -2.43 -6.43 0.39
CA TYR A 175 -3.28 -7.61 0.19
C TYR A 175 -4.66 -7.40 0.78
N LEU A 176 -5.64 -8.08 0.20
CA LEU A 176 -6.98 -8.26 0.74
C LEU A 176 -7.20 -9.75 1.03
N LEU A 177 -7.53 -10.07 2.27
CA LEU A 177 -8.10 -11.37 2.61
C LEU A 177 -9.62 -11.24 2.62
N ARG A 178 -10.28 -12.04 1.78
CA ARG A 178 -11.74 -12.12 1.68
C ARG A 178 -12.18 -13.58 1.55
N ASN A 179 -13.07 -14.03 2.42
CA ASN A 179 -13.61 -15.41 2.39
C ASN A 179 -12.51 -16.50 2.37
N GLY A 180 -11.37 -16.26 3.04
CA GLY A 180 -10.24 -17.19 3.08
C GLY A 180 -9.33 -17.13 1.84
N GLU A 181 -9.60 -16.26 0.88
CA GLU A 181 -8.77 -16.03 -0.31
C GLU A 181 -7.92 -14.76 -0.13
N LEU A 182 -6.62 -14.88 -0.37
CA LEU A 182 -5.67 -13.76 -0.33
C LEU A 182 -5.47 -13.20 -1.74
N ILE A 183 -5.80 -11.94 -1.91
CA ILE A 183 -5.74 -11.21 -3.19
C ILE A 183 -4.68 -10.12 -3.07
N ALA A 184 -3.65 -10.14 -3.93
CA ALA A 184 -2.72 -9.03 -4.05
C ALA A 184 -3.41 -7.87 -4.76
N LEU A 185 -3.51 -6.72 -4.10
CA LEU A 185 -4.09 -5.49 -4.66
C LEU A 185 -3.04 -4.63 -5.38
N THR A 186 -1.77 -4.80 -5.07
CA THR A 186 -0.65 -4.09 -5.68
C THR A 186 0.12 -4.99 -6.63
N LYS A 187 0.87 -4.35 -7.51
CA LYS A 187 1.80 -4.98 -8.42
C LYS A 187 3.19 -4.43 -8.14
N ASP A 188 4.16 -5.31 -7.97
CA ASP A 188 5.52 -4.90 -7.65
C ASP A 188 6.21 -4.21 -8.81
N HIS A 189 6.95 -3.16 -8.52
CA HIS A 189 7.84 -2.49 -9.46
C HIS A 189 9.25 -3.08 -9.37
N SER A 190 9.36 -4.41 -9.53
CA SER A 190 10.62 -5.16 -9.45
C SER A 190 10.93 -5.92 -10.73
N LEU A 191 12.20 -6.26 -10.90
CA LEU A 191 12.64 -7.09 -12.04
C LEU A 191 11.93 -8.44 -12.05
N VAL A 192 11.88 -9.11 -10.90
CA VAL A 192 11.27 -10.44 -10.80
C VAL A 192 9.78 -10.43 -11.14
N ALA A 193 9.05 -9.37 -10.75
CA ALA A 193 7.65 -9.22 -11.14
C ALA A 193 7.49 -9.13 -12.67
N ARG A 194 8.39 -8.42 -13.36
CA ARG A 194 8.40 -8.35 -14.84
C ARG A 194 8.74 -9.68 -15.48
N LEU A 195 9.68 -10.44 -14.90
CA LEU A 195 10.04 -11.78 -15.40
C LEU A 195 8.86 -12.74 -15.30
N VAL A 196 8.10 -12.71 -14.20
CA VAL A 196 6.86 -13.49 -14.04
C VAL A 196 5.82 -13.10 -15.09
N GLU A 197 5.61 -11.80 -15.31
CA GLU A 197 4.67 -11.31 -16.33
C GLU A 197 5.07 -11.75 -17.74
N ALA A 198 6.37 -11.69 -18.04
CA ALA A 198 6.92 -12.17 -19.31
C ALA A 198 6.96 -13.71 -19.39
N LYS A 199 6.52 -14.43 -18.34
CA LYS A 199 6.56 -15.89 -18.24
C LYS A 199 7.98 -16.45 -18.39
N GLN A 200 8.99 -15.71 -17.95
CA GLN A 200 10.40 -16.12 -17.96
C GLN A 200 10.77 -16.87 -16.69
N ILE A 201 10.06 -16.62 -15.59
CA ILE A 201 10.14 -17.37 -14.34
C ILE A 201 8.74 -17.69 -13.82
N GLU A 202 8.63 -18.74 -13.00
CA GLU A 202 7.39 -19.08 -12.29
C GLU A 202 7.15 -18.15 -11.08
N PRO A 203 5.89 -17.95 -10.64
CA PRO A 203 5.58 -17.06 -9.51
C PRO A 203 6.34 -17.39 -8.22
N ASP A 204 6.62 -18.66 -7.95
CA ASP A 204 7.33 -19.09 -6.75
C ASP A 204 8.85 -18.84 -6.84
N GLU A 205 9.39 -18.60 -8.02
CA GLU A 205 10.81 -18.32 -8.21
C GLU A 205 11.20 -16.90 -7.77
N VAL A 206 10.21 -15.99 -7.62
CA VAL A 206 10.47 -14.62 -7.12
C VAL A 206 11.17 -14.60 -5.77
N TYR A 207 10.90 -15.58 -4.93
CA TYR A 207 11.44 -15.67 -3.57
C TYR A 207 12.91 -16.11 -3.50
N THR A 208 13.41 -16.75 -4.53
CA THR A 208 14.76 -17.34 -4.55
C THR A 208 15.64 -16.75 -5.66
N HIS A 209 15.08 -15.88 -6.48
CA HIS A 209 15.80 -15.29 -7.59
C HIS A 209 16.94 -14.39 -7.09
N PRO A 210 18.16 -14.48 -7.65
CA PRO A 210 19.33 -13.73 -7.17
C PRO A 210 19.17 -12.20 -7.29
N GLN A 211 18.26 -11.74 -8.13
CA GLN A 211 17.98 -10.32 -8.34
C GLN A 211 16.58 -9.92 -7.82
N ARG A 212 16.05 -10.62 -6.81
CA ARG A 212 14.70 -10.33 -6.26
C ARG A 212 14.56 -8.90 -5.70
N ASN A 213 15.65 -8.34 -5.16
CA ASN A 213 15.66 -7.00 -4.57
C ASN A 213 15.87 -5.88 -5.59
N LEU A 214 15.89 -6.18 -6.91
CA LEU A 214 16.03 -5.13 -7.93
C LEU A 214 14.68 -4.50 -8.26
N ILE A 215 14.45 -3.31 -7.71
CA ILE A 215 13.29 -2.48 -8.05
C ILE A 215 13.66 -1.43 -9.10
N TYR A 216 12.71 -1.09 -9.96
CA TYR A 216 12.90 -0.08 -11.02
C TYR A 216 12.08 1.20 -10.76
N ARG A 217 11.33 1.25 -9.67
CA ARG A 217 10.54 2.43 -9.28
C ARG A 217 10.53 2.57 -7.76
N SER A 218 10.89 3.76 -7.28
CA SER A 218 10.91 4.14 -5.86
C SER A 218 10.73 5.65 -5.74
N LEU A 219 10.47 6.13 -4.53
CA LEU A 219 10.56 7.55 -4.19
C LEU A 219 12.02 7.91 -3.91
N GLY A 220 12.42 9.11 -4.27
CA GLY A 220 13.82 9.53 -4.13
C GLY A 220 14.75 8.79 -5.09
N ALA A 221 15.88 8.29 -4.61
CA ALA A 221 16.88 7.51 -5.35
C ALA A 221 17.27 8.13 -6.72
N GLY A 222 17.20 9.48 -6.85
CA GLY A 222 17.48 10.20 -8.08
C GLY A 222 16.33 10.27 -9.09
N HIS A 223 15.18 9.69 -8.82
CA HIS A 223 13.99 9.74 -9.67
C HIS A 223 13.30 11.11 -9.56
N LYS A 224 13.56 12.04 -10.50
CA LYS A 224 12.96 13.38 -10.51
C LYS A 224 11.44 13.35 -10.63
N THR A 225 10.90 12.39 -11.33
CA THR A 225 9.47 12.14 -11.48
C THR A 225 9.16 10.70 -11.06
N VAL A 226 8.01 10.51 -10.44
CA VAL A 226 7.52 9.19 -10.07
C VAL A 226 6.13 8.96 -10.66
N GLU A 227 5.95 7.79 -11.24
CA GLU A 227 4.65 7.28 -11.65
C GLU A 227 4.08 6.46 -10.49
N VAL A 228 2.85 6.78 -10.10
CA VAL A 228 2.15 6.15 -8.97
C VAL A 228 1.05 5.27 -9.53
N ASP A 229 1.08 3.99 -9.20
CA ASP A 229 -0.02 3.10 -9.52
C ASP A 229 -1.14 3.30 -8.51
N VAL A 230 -2.38 3.49 -8.97
CA VAL A 230 -3.55 3.66 -8.10
C VAL A 230 -4.60 2.63 -8.46
N PHE A 231 -5.14 1.98 -7.43
CA PHE A 231 -6.17 0.94 -7.54
C PHE A 231 -7.34 1.26 -6.62
N GLN A 232 -8.54 0.85 -7.01
CA GLN A 232 -9.72 0.92 -6.17
C GLN A 232 -10.23 -0.48 -5.84
N GLN A 233 -10.61 -0.69 -4.59
CA GLN A 233 -11.20 -1.93 -4.12
C GLN A 233 -12.41 -1.64 -3.25
N THR A 234 -13.58 -2.16 -3.63
CA THR A 234 -14.75 -2.15 -2.74
C THR A 234 -14.51 -3.09 -1.57
N LEU A 235 -14.71 -2.59 -0.37
CA LEU A 235 -14.63 -3.36 0.87
C LEU A 235 -16.00 -3.79 1.36
N GLN A 236 -16.02 -4.86 2.14
CA GLN A 236 -17.22 -5.39 2.81
C GLN A 236 -16.87 -5.86 4.22
N GLY A 237 -17.89 -6.02 5.06
CA GLY A 237 -17.67 -6.61 6.40
C GLY A 237 -17.07 -8.01 6.32
N GLY A 238 -16.07 -8.26 7.15
CA GLY A 238 -15.28 -9.50 7.17
C GLY A 238 -13.99 -9.44 6.34
N ASP A 239 -13.75 -8.36 5.59
CA ASP A 239 -12.48 -8.17 4.90
C ASP A 239 -11.33 -7.88 5.87
N THR A 240 -10.14 -8.29 5.50
CA THR A 240 -8.90 -7.87 6.17
C THR A 240 -7.91 -7.35 5.14
N LEU A 241 -7.41 -6.12 5.32
CA LEU A 241 -6.29 -5.60 4.55
C LEU A 241 -4.97 -5.86 5.29
N LEU A 242 -3.93 -6.20 4.54
CA LEU A 242 -2.55 -6.25 5.00
C LEU A 242 -1.71 -5.37 4.08
N LEU A 243 -1.03 -4.37 4.66
CA LEU A 243 0.04 -3.63 4.00
C LEU A 243 1.37 -4.10 4.63
N CYS A 244 2.38 -4.34 3.82
CA CYS A 244 3.67 -4.82 4.31
C CYS A 244 4.86 -4.43 3.42
N SER A 245 6.05 -4.37 4.04
CA SER A 245 7.34 -4.32 3.34
C SER A 245 7.76 -5.69 2.80
N ASP A 246 8.82 -5.72 2.00
CA ASP A 246 9.35 -6.94 1.39
C ASP A 246 9.86 -7.93 2.43
N GLY A 247 10.49 -7.47 3.53
CA GLY A 247 10.95 -8.35 4.62
C GLY A 247 9.85 -9.17 5.28
N LEU A 248 8.57 -8.80 5.10
CA LEU A 248 7.47 -9.66 5.50
C LEU A 248 7.12 -10.67 4.41
N TRP A 249 6.76 -10.21 3.20
CA TRP A 249 6.21 -11.11 2.18
C TRP A 249 7.27 -12.04 1.56
N GLU A 250 8.54 -11.68 1.60
CA GLU A 250 9.62 -12.59 1.21
C GLU A 250 9.79 -13.73 2.21
N MET A 251 9.62 -13.47 3.50
CA MET A 251 9.82 -14.47 4.56
C MET A 251 8.56 -15.28 4.87
N VAL A 252 7.36 -14.72 4.68
CA VAL A 252 6.09 -15.38 5.00
C VAL A 252 5.32 -15.68 3.72
N ARG A 253 5.17 -16.97 3.41
CA ARG A 253 4.50 -17.41 2.17
C ARG A 253 3.00 -17.13 2.20
N PRO A 254 2.33 -17.04 1.03
CA PRO A 254 0.90 -16.71 0.94
C PRO A 254 0.00 -17.60 1.81
N GLN A 255 0.31 -18.90 1.92
CA GLN A 255 -0.46 -19.82 2.73
C GLN A 255 -0.40 -19.50 4.23
N ASP A 256 0.78 -19.08 4.72
CA ASP A 256 0.98 -18.68 6.11
C ASP A 256 0.39 -17.30 6.38
N LEU A 257 0.44 -16.37 5.39
CA LEU A 257 -0.29 -15.11 5.45
C LEU A 257 -1.79 -15.35 5.62
N VAL A 258 -2.39 -16.22 4.79
CA VAL A 258 -3.81 -16.59 4.89
C VAL A 258 -4.13 -17.14 6.29
N LYS A 259 -3.31 -18.05 6.79
CA LYS A 259 -3.49 -18.66 8.11
C LYS A 259 -3.45 -17.63 9.24
N ALA A 260 -2.46 -16.74 9.22
CA ALA A 260 -2.31 -15.71 10.23
C ALA A 260 -3.48 -14.70 10.18
N LEU A 261 -3.82 -14.21 8.99
CA LEU A 261 -4.89 -13.22 8.77
C LEU A 261 -6.29 -13.77 9.03
N SER A 262 -6.51 -15.09 8.85
CA SER A 262 -7.79 -15.76 9.10
C SER A 262 -8.01 -16.08 10.59
N THR A 263 -7.00 -15.91 11.44
CA THR A 263 -7.14 -16.23 12.87
C THR A 263 -8.07 -15.19 13.52
N PRO A 264 -9.14 -15.62 14.23
CA PRO A 264 -10.12 -14.71 14.84
C PRO A 264 -9.53 -14.04 16.10
N THR A 265 -8.69 -13.04 15.90
CA THR A 265 -8.00 -12.30 16.96
C THR A 265 -7.86 -10.83 16.62
N SER A 266 -7.28 -10.02 17.50
CA SER A 266 -7.09 -8.60 17.23
C SER A 266 -6.03 -8.35 16.15
N PRO A 267 -6.14 -7.25 15.38
CA PRO A 267 -5.11 -6.85 14.40
C PRO A 267 -3.69 -6.81 15.01
N GLN A 268 -3.57 -6.41 16.28
CA GLN A 268 -2.27 -6.37 16.95
C GLN A 268 -1.64 -7.77 17.07
N LYS A 269 -2.42 -8.77 17.52
CA LYS A 269 -1.91 -10.14 17.63
C LYS A 269 -1.55 -10.73 16.26
N ILE A 270 -2.26 -10.34 15.21
CA ILE A 270 -1.93 -10.76 13.85
C ILE A 270 -0.60 -10.14 13.43
N CYS A 271 -0.40 -8.84 13.65
CA CYS A 271 0.88 -8.19 13.39
C CYS A 271 2.02 -8.88 14.16
N ASP A 272 1.82 -9.17 15.46
CA ASP A 272 2.81 -9.87 16.27
C ASP A 272 3.17 -11.23 15.66
N THR A 273 2.15 -12.02 15.28
CA THR A 273 2.34 -13.34 14.67
C THR A 273 3.09 -13.25 13.33
N LEU A 274 2.75 -12.26 12.48
CA LEU A 274 3.41 -12.07 11.18
C LEU A 274 4.89 -11.71 11.33
N ILE A 275 5.21 -10.80 12.24
CA ILE A 275 6.58 -10.40 12.54
C ILE A 275 7.38 -11.59 13.10
N ASP A 276 6.79 -12.35 14.03
CA ASP A 276 7.43 -13.52 14.63
C ASP A 276 7.70 -14.60 13.57
N LEU A 277 6.76 -14.85 12.65
CA LEU A 277 6.93 -15.79 11.54
C LEU A 277 8.05 -15.34 10.60
N ALA A 278 8.07 -14.08 10.19
CA ALA A 278 9.12 -13.56 9.31
C ALA A 278 10.51 -13.67 9.97
N ASN A 279 10.60 -13.32 11.26
CA ASN A 279 11.84 -13.50 12.03
C ASN A 279 12.21 -14.99 12.16
N ALA A 280 11.27 -15.89 12.38
CA ALA A 280 11.53 -17.33 12.47
C ALA A 280 12.09 -17.89 11.15
N ASN A 281 11.64 -17.35 10.01
CA ASN A 281 12.05 -17.76 8.67
C ASN A 281 13.34 -17.08 8.15
N GLY A 282 14.01 -16.31 9.01
CA GLY A 282 15.32 -15.71 8.66
C GLY A 282 15.46 -14.27 9.15
N GLY A 283 14.40 -13.45 9.03
CA GLY A 283 14.43 -12.04 9.40
C GLY A 283 15.53 -11.29 8.64
N GLU A 284 15.61 -11.52 7.34
CA GLU A 284 16.73 -11.04 6.49
C GLU A 284 16.70 -9.52 6.30
N ASP A 285 15.53 -8.91 6.38
CA ASP A 285 15.34 -7.47 6.25
C ASP A 285 14.50 -6.87 7.37
N ASN A 286 14.27 -5.56 7.32
CA ASN A 286 13.29 -4.86 8.14
C ASN A 286 11.89 -5.37 7.80
N ILE A 287 11.08 -5.60 8.80
CA ILE A 287 9.79 -6.26 8.66
C ILE A 287 8.70 -5.34 9.17
N THR A 288 7.78 -4.95 8.29
CA THR A 288 6.67 -4.06 8.66
C THR A 288 5.34 -4.62 8.17
N ALA A 289 4.36 -4.59 9.07
CA ALA A 289 2.98 -4.99 8.79
C ALA A 289 1.99 -3.97 9.34
N VAL A 290 0.98 -3.65 8.54
CA VAL A 290 -0.24 -2.94 8.97
C VAL A 290 -1.43 -3.83 8.65
N VAL A 291 -2.19 -4.23 9.66
CA VAL A 291 -3.39 -5.08 9.52
C VAL A 291 -4.62 -4.25 9.82
N VAL A 292 -5.60 -4.32 8.94
CA VAL A 292 -6.87 -3.57 9.05
C VAL A 292 -8.03 -4.56 8.93
N HIS A 293 -8.81 -4.73 9.99
CA HIS A 293 -10.07 -5.46 9.95
C HIS A 293 -11.21 -4.52 9.57
N VAL A 294 -12.06 -4.98 8.67
CA VAL A 294 -13.26 -4.30 8.22
C VAL A 294 -14.48 -5.04 8.77
N SER A 295 -15.31 -4.35 9.52
CA SER A 295 -16.60 -4.86 9.99
C SER A 295 -17.73 -3.94 9.55
N THR A 296 -18.95 -4.40 9.64
CA THR A 296 -20.14 -3.57 9.41
C THR A 296 -20.73 -3.13 10.74
N LEU A 297 -21.27 -1.91 10.78
CA LEU A 297 -22.09 -1.41 11.88
C LEU A 297 -23.47 -2.05 11.84
#